data_72b208aeba482d3dff70a640230e0a68
#
_entry.id   72b208aeba482d3dff70a640230e0a68
#
_cell.length_a   1.000
_cell.length_b   1.000
_cell.length_c   1.000
_cell.angle_alpha   90.00
_cell.angle_beta   90.00
_cell.angle_gamma   90.00
#
_symmetry.space_group_name_H-M   'P 1'
#
loop_
_entity.id
_entity.type
_entity.pdbx_description
1 polymer ?
#
loop_
_entity_poly.entity_id
_entity_poly.type
_entity_poly.pdbx_seq_one_letter_code
_entity_poly.pdbx_strand_id
1 'polypeptide(L)'
;MTTVPNNAEILAFAKGFGARNDPYLSFNFLVEIEGLISGGFSEVTGLQVETEIETYREGGLNEYEHKLPGPTRYPSNLVLKHGLTDIETLWRWHQDVTRGKIERKNGTIYLLDSLRAPVMWWDFKESLPVKWSGPELRAESGAVAVETLELVHHGISKPIASTLLSAARGVFTAASQIMGV
;
A
#
# COMPACT_ATOMS: atom_id res chain seq x y z
N MET A 1 -23.26 30.62 5.26
CA MET A 1 -22.94 29.19 5.07
C MET A 1 -21.63 29.11 4.31
N THR A 2 -20.55 28.82 5.00
CA THR A 2 -19.23 28.65 4.36
C THR A 2 -19.17 27.23 3.84
N THR A 3 -19.29 27.06 2.53
CA THR A 3 -19.10 25.75 1.88
C THR A 3 -17.65 25.32 2.03
N VAL A 4 -17.41 24.14 2.59
CA VAL A 4 -16.07 23.55 2.61
C VAL A 4 -15.69 23.24 1.16
N PRO A 5 -14.55 23.76 0.66
CA PRO A 5 -14.14 23.52 -0.72
C PRO A 5 -13.90 22.02 -0.94
N ASN A 6 -14.30 21.52 -2.10
CA ASN A 6 -14.05 20.15 -2.49
C ASN A 6 -12.58 19.95 -2.91
N ASN A 7 -12.13 18.68 -2.99
CA ASN A 7 -10.74 18.36 -3.32
C ASN A 7 -10.28 18.94 -4.69
N ALA A 8 -11.19 19.09 -5.65
CA ALA A 8 -10.87 19.67 -6.96
C ALA A 8 -10.64 21.19 -6.87
N GLU A 9 -11.41 21.87 -6.03
CA GLU A 9 -11.23 23.32 -5.78
C GLU A 9 -9.94 23.60 -5.00
N ILE A 10 -9.60 22.75 -4.03
CA ILE A 10 -8.32 22.85 -3.30
C ILE A 10 -7.13 22.64 -4.26
N LEU A 11 -7.21 21.65 -5.14
CA LEU A 11 -6.18 21.38 -6.15
C LEU A 11 -6.08 22.49 -7.21
N ALA A 12 -7.20 23.06 -7.64
CA ALA A 12 -7.23 24.17 -8.57
C ALA A 12 -6.61 25.43 -7.94
N PHE A 13 -6.91 25.69 -6.67
CA PHE A 13 -6.33 26.78 -5.89
C PHE A 13 -4.80 26.60 -5.74
N ALA A 14 -4.34 25.42 -5.35
CA ALA A 14 -2.91 25.09 -5.22
C ALA A 14 -2.15 25.23 -6.56
N LYS A 15 -2.73 24.81 -7.68
CA LYS A 15 -2.15 24.98 -9.03
C LYS A 15 -2.06 26.43 -9.45
N GLY A 16 -3.02 27.28 -9.06
CA GLY A 16 -3.02 28.71 -9.33
C GLY A 16 -1.84 29.46 -8.69
N PHE A 17 -1.29 28.92 -7.60
CA PHE A 17 -0.15 29.48 -6.87
C PHE A 17 1.21 28.85 -7.22
N GLY A 18 1.30 28.03 -8.28
CA GLY A 18 2.56 27.41 -8.70
C GLY A 18 3.09 26.32 -7.76
N ALA A 19 2.26 25.78 -6.87
CA ALA A 19 2.63 24.69 -5.98
C ALA A 19 3.02 23.44 -6.81
N ARG A 20 4.27 23.04 -6.73
CA ARG A 20 4.78 21.81 -7.33
C ARG A 20 4.32 20.63 -6.45
N ASN A 21 3.57 19.73 -7.05
CA ASN A 21 3.20 18.47 -6.41
C ASN A 21 4.12 17.37 -6.98
N ASP A 22 5.36 17.35 -6.51
CA ASP A 22 6.32 16.34 -6.94
C ASP A 22 5.90 14.95 -6.42
N PRO A 23 5.98 13.89 -7.25
CA PRO A 23 5.63 12.54 -6.83
C PRO A 23 6.52 12.06 -5.68
N TYR A 24 5.94 11.31 -4.76
CA TYR A 24 6.71 10.67 -3.69
C TYR A 24 7.60 9.56 -4.26
N LEU A 25 8.78 9.41 -3.67
CA LEU A 25 9.74 8.40 -4.07
C LEU A 25 9.39 7.05 -3.44
N SER A 26 9.39 5.99 -4.23
CA SER A 26 8.96 4.65 -3.82
C SER A 26 9.94 3.91 -2.90
N PHE A 27 11.17 4.41 -2.73
CA PHE A 27 12.18 3.74 -1.91
C PHE A 27 12.06 4.01 -0.41
N ASN A 28 11.30 5.04 -0.01
CA ASN A 28 11.06 5.37 1.39
C ASN A 28 9.73 4.80 1.86
N PHE A 29 9.76 3.59 2.40
CA PHE A 29 8.56 2.97 2.96
C PHE A 29 8.87 2.19 4.24
N LEU A 30 7.83 1.91 5.00
CA LEU A 30 7.86 1.09 6.20
C LEU A 30 6.70 0.11 6.16
N VAL A 31 6.91 -1.13 6.55
CA VAL A 31 5.84 -2.11 6.73
C VAL A 31 5.78 -2.48 8.21
N GLU A 32 4.59 -2.41 8.75
CA GLU A 32 4.27 -2.85 10.11
C GLU A 32 3.31 -4.04 10.01
N ILE A 33 3.63 -5.12 10.72
CA ILE A 33 2.78 -6.30 10.85
C ILE A 33 2.53 -6.52 12.34
N GLU A 34 1.25 -6.61 12.70
CA GLU A 34 0.78 -6.71 14.08
C GLU A 34 1.52 -7.79 14.89
N GLY A 35 2.17 -7.34 15.97
CA GLY A 35 2.89 -8.21 16.90
C GLY A 35 4.14 -8.89 16.34
N LEU A 36 4.58 -8.56 15.12
CA LEU A 36 5.74 -9.18 14.50
C LEU A 36 6.87 -8.19 14.26
N ILE A 37 6.72 -7.30 13.30
CA ILE A 37 7.83 -6.52 12.76
C ILE A 37 7.40 -5.13 12.31
N SER A 38 8.30 -4.19 12.45
CA SER A 38 8.18 -2.84 11.92
C SER A 38 9.49 -2.47 11.23
N GLY A 39 9.49 -2.47 9.89
CA GLY A 39 10.67 -2.11 9.07
C GLY A 39 11.47 -3.29 8.53
N GLY A 40 12.60 -2.96 7.89
CA GLY A 40 13.53 -3.96 7.33
C GLY A 40 13.13 -4.57 5.98
N PHE A 41 12.07 -4.08 5.37
CA PHE A 41 11.63 -4.56 4.04
C PHE A 41 12.31 -3.78 2.93
N SER A 42 12.74 -4.49 1.89
CA SER A 42 13.36 -3.94 0.69
C SER A 42 12.39 -3.76 -0.47
N GLU A 43 11.32 -4.52 -0.48
CA GLU A 43 10.30 -4.47 -1.55
C GLU A 43 8.93 -4.91 -1.03
N VAL A 44 7.89 -4.24 -1.53
CA VAL A 44 6.49 -4.62 -1.33
C VAL A 44 5.79 -4.57 -2.67
N THR A 45 5.13 -5.67 -3.05
CA THR A 45 4.32 -5.77 -4.27
C THR A 45 2.98 -6.44 -3.98
N GLY A 46 2.06 -6.36 -4.95
CA GLY A 46 0.73 -6.98 -4.79
C GLY A 46 -0.33 -6.06 -4.18
N LEU A 47 -0.05 -4.76 -4.03
CA LEU A 47 -1.07 -3.77 -3.66
C LEU A 47 -2.04 -3.56 -4.83
N GLN A 48 -3.00 -4.49 -4.98
CA GLN A 48 -3.93 -4.50 -6.11
C GLN A 48 -5.35 -4.70 -5.61
N VAL A 49 -6.24 -3.90 -6.17
CA VAL A 49 -7.70 -4.00 -5.97
C VAL A 49 -8.35 -4.00 -7.34
N GLU A 50 -9.21 -4.96 -7.60
CA GLU A 50 -9.91 -5.11 -8.86
C GLU A 50 -11.41 -5.21 -8.63
N THR A 51 -12.19 -4.60 -9.51
CA THR A 51 -13.66 -4.74 -9.53
C THR A 51 -14.04 -5.51 -10.78
N GLU A 52 -14.70 -6.64 -10.61
CA GLU A 52 -15.25 -7.38 -11.74
C GLU A 52 -16.27 -6.53 -12.48
N ILE A 53 -16.32 -6.70 -13.79
CA ILE A 53 -17.32 -6.05 -14.64
C ILE A 53 -18.28 -7.11 -15.15
N GLU A 54 -19.54 -6.96 -14.80
CA GLU A 54 -20.64 -7.76 -15.36
C GLU A 54 -21.20 -7.02 -16.57
N THR A 55 -21.33 -7.74 -17.68
CA THR A 55 -21.93 -7.18 -18.90
C THR A 55 -23.40 -7.57 -18.98
N TYR A 56 -24.26 -6.59 -19.17
CA TYR A 56 -25.67 -6.78 -19.37
C TYR A 56 -26.11 -6.24 -20.74
N ARG A 57 -26.75 -7.08 -21.53
CA ARG A 57 -27.28 -6.71 -22.84
C ARG A 57 -28.80 -6.50 -22.75
N GLU A 58 -29.23 -5.30 -23.02
CA GLU A 58 -30.64 -4.96 -23.08
C GLU A 58 -31.26 -5.36 -24.44
N GLY A 59 -32.40 -6.03 -24.40
CA GLY A 59 -33.10 -6.41 -25.63
C GLY A 59 -33.57 -5.18 -26.43
N GLY A 60 -33.15 -5.12 -27.69
CA GLY A 60 -33.42 -3.99 -28.58
C GLY A 60 -32.34 -2.92 -28.66
N LEU A 61 -31.33 -2.95 -27.78
CA LEU A 61 -30.16 -2.06 -27.84
C LEU A 61 -28.97 -2.84 -28.43
N ASN A 62 -28.58 -2.51 -29.67
CA ASN A 62 -27.51 -3.21 -30.38
C ASN A 62 -26.17 -2.42 -30.43
N GLU A 63 -26.18 -1.17 -29.98
CA GLU A 63 -25.02 -0.28 -30.11
C GLU A 63 -23.96 -0.53 -29.04
N TYR A 64 -24.34 -0.92 -27.82
CA TYR A 64 -23.43 -1.19 -26.71
C TYR A 64 -24.02 -2.15 -25.68
N GLU A 65 -23.16 -2.69 -24.86
CA GLU A 65 -23.52 -3.46 -23.67
C GLU A 65 -23.35 -2.61 -22.41
N HIS A 66 -24.28 -2.71 -21.48
CA HIS A 66 -24.14 -2.07 -20.18
C HIS A 66 -23.06 -2.81 -19.37
N LYS A 67 -22.14 -2.05 -18.78
CA LYS A 67 -21.12 -2.56 -17.88
C LYS A 67 -21.49 -2.19 -16.45
N LEU A 68 -21.78 -3.20 -15.65
CA LEU A 68 -22.17 -3.05 -14.25
C LEU A 68 -20.97 -3.43 -13.36
N PRO A 69 -20.72 -2.70 -12.26
CA PRO A 69 -19.71 -3.10 -11.30
C PRO A 69 -20.18 -4.35 -10.54
N GLY A 70 -19.40 -5.40 -10.61
CA GLY A 70 -19.55 -6.61 -9.82
C GLY A 70 -18.77 -6.55 -8.50
N PRO A 71 -18.46 -7.69 -7.89
CA PRO A 71 -17.75 -7.75 -6.62
C PRO A 71 -16.31 -7.25 -6.74
N THR A 72 -15.82 -6.66 -5.66
CA THR A 72 -14.40 -6.31 -5.52
C THR A 72 -13.58 -7.55 -5.17
N ARG A 73 -12.45 -7.71 -5.83
CA ARG A 73 -11.50 -8.81 -5.62
C ARG A 73 -10.08 -8.29 -5.36
N TYR A 74 -9.31 -9.14 -4.71
CA TYR A 74 -7.89 -8.91 -4.43
C TYR A 74 -7.10 -10.03 -5.11
N PRO A 75 -6.84 -9.93 -6.43
CA PRO A 75 -6.33 -11.04 -7.22
C PRO A 75 -4.87 -11.38 -6.94
N SER A 76 -4.12 -10.44 -6.37
CA SER A 76 -2.69 -10.60 -6.10
C SER A 76 -2.43 -10.79 -4.61
N ASN A 77 -1.56 -11.76 -4.28
CA ASN A 77 -0.98 -11.88 -2.95
C ASN A 77 -0.06 -10.68 -2.68
N LEU A 78 -0.01 -10.25 -1.43
CA LEU A 78 0.96 -9.27 -1.00
C LEU A 78 2.32 -9.97 -0.85
N VAL A 79 3.32 -9.52 -1.59
CA VAL A 79 4.67 -10.07 -1.55
C VAL A 79 5.61 -9.08 -0.85
N LEU A 80 6.24 -9.56 0.22
CA LEU A 80 7.14 -8.79 1.06
C LEU A 80 8.54 -9.38 0.96
N LYS A 81 9.55 -8.57 0.61
CA LYS A 81 10.96 -8.95 0.67
C LYS A 81 11.64 -8.31 1.88
N HIS A 82 12.27 -9.12 2.69
CA HIS A 82 12.91 -8.72 3.94
C HIS A 82 14.37 -9.16 3.96
N GLY A 83 15.27 -8.26 4.37
CA GLY A 83 16.67 -8.63 4.61
C GLY A 83 16.76 -9.58 5.81
N LEU A 84 17.51 -10.68 5.66
CA LEU A 84 17.69 -11.62 6.76
C LEU A 84 18.42 -10.96 7.93
N THR A 85 17.86 -11.16 9.12
CA THR A 85 18.40 -10.73 10.40
C THR A 85 18.39 -11.91 11.38
N ASP A 86 18.97 -11.74 12.56
CA ASP A 86 18.94 -12.77 13.62
C ASP A 86 17.51 -13.06 14.15
N ILE A 87 16.53 -12.29 13.73
CA ILE A 87 15.14 -12.41 14.17
C ILE A 87 14.32 -13.12 13.08
N GLU A 88 14.10 -14.41 13.25
CA GLU A 88 13.35 -15.27 12.33
C GLU A 88 11.82 -15.17 12.51
N THR A 89 11.27 -13.98 12.69
CA THR A 89 9.86 -13.79 13.05
C THR A 89 8.92 -14.21 11.93
N LEU A 90 9.26 -13.87 10.68
CA LEU A 90 8.45 -14.19 9.51
C LEU A 90 8.45 -15.70 9.22
N TRP A 91 9.60 -16.33 9.35
CA TRP A 91 9.74 -17.78 9.23
C TRP A 91 8.92 -18.51 10.28
N ARG A 92 8.99 -18.12 11.56
CA ARG A 92 8.21 -18.72 12.64
C ARG A 92 6.71 -18.59 12.41
N TRP A 93 6.24 -17.41 11.96
CA TRP A 93 4.84 -17.23 11.64
C TRP A 93 4.37 -18.20 10.54
N HIS A 94 5.16 -18.33 9.45
CA HIS A 94 4.87 -19.33 8.41
C HIS A 94 4.89 -20.75 8.93
N GLN A 95 5.86 -21.12 9.78
CA GLN A 95 5.91 -22.44 10.42
C GLN A 95 4.71 -22.71 11.32
N ASP A 96 4.25 -21.75 12.09
CA ASP A 96 3.06 -21.87 12.93
C ASP A 96 1.84 -22.23 12.09
N VAL A 97 1.66 -21.60 10.95
CA VAL A 97 0.58 -21.92 9.99
C VAL A 97 0.72 -23.33 9.44
N THR A 98 1.91 -23.78 9.05
CA THR A 98 2.12 -25.15 8.55
C THR A 98 1.87 -26.22 9.62
N ARG A 99 2.00 -25.87 10.89
CA ARG A 99 1.69 -26.74 12.04
C ARG A 99 0.22 -26.67 12.47
N GLY A 100 -0.62 -25.93 11.72
CA GLY A 100 -2.04 -25.80 11.99
C GLY A 100 -2.42 -24.68 12.98
N LYS A 101 -1.44 -23.90 13.47
CA LYS A 101 -1.72 -22.72 14.29
C LYS A 101 -1.97 -21.53 13.35
N ILE A 102 -3.22 -21.35 12.96
CA ILE A 102 -3.64 -20.30 12.05
C ILE A 102 -3.88 -19.00 12.81
N GLU A 103 -2.93 -18.09 12.75
CA GLU A 103 -3.04 -16.75 13.32
C GLU A 103 -2.96 -15.72 12.20
N ARG A 104 -4.09 -15.04 11.93
CA ARG A 104 -4.18 -13.97 10.95
C ARG A 104 -3.70 -12.67 11.58
N LYS A 105 -3.02 -11.84 10.79
CA LYS A 105 -2.46 -10.57 11.27
C LYS A 105 -2.85 -9.43 10.35
N ASN A 106 -3.06 -8.28 10.97
CA ASN A 106 -3.24 -7.03 10.25
C ASN A 106 -1.89 -6.35 10.06
N GLY A 107 -1.81 -5.46 9.10
CA GLY A 107 -0.61 -4.66 8.93
C GLY A 107 -0.86 -3.40 8.13
N THR A 108 0.14 -2.55 8.13
CA THR A 108 0.11 -1.24 7.47
C THR A 108 1.39 -1.02 6.68
N ILE A 109 1.26 -0.52 5.48
CA ILE A 109 2.36 -0.12 4.61
C ILE A 109 2.35 1.39 4.53
N TYR A 110 3.38 2.03 5.06
CA TYR A 110 3.57 3.47 5.07
C TYR A 110 4.49 3.90 3.94
N LEU A 111 4.07 4.88 3.16
CA LEU A 111 4.95 5.66 2.29
C LEU A 111 5.46 6.86 3.09
N LEU A 112 6.77 7.09 3.06
CA LEU A 112 7.43 8.12 3.83
C LEU A 112 7.99 9.22 2.92
N ASP A 113 8.10 10.43 3.46
CA ASP A 113 8.82 11.52 2.79
C ASP A 113 10.34 11.44 3.00
N SER A 114 11.06 12.43 2.50
CA SER A 114 12.52 12.56 2.67
C SER A 114 12.95 12.70 4.14
N LEU A 115 12.07 13.15 5.02
CA LEU A 115 12.29 13.27 6.47
C LEU A 115 11.85 12.02 7.24
N ARG A 116 11.46 10.95 6.53
CA ARG A 116 10.92 9.71 7.08
C ARG A 116 9.62 9.87 7.85
N ALA A 117 8.84 10.91 7.56
CA ALA A 117 7.51 11.06 8.12
C ALA A 117 6.46 10.43 7.20
N PRO A 118 5.43 9.74 7.74
CA PRO A 118 4.39 9.13 6.94
C PRO A 118 3.62 10.18 6.13
N VAL A 119 3.43 9.92 4.84
CA VAL A 119 2.66 10.79 3.94
C VAL A 119 1.39 10.10 3.46
N MET A 120 1.43 8.79 3.37
CA MET A 120 0.33 7.96 2.91
C MET A 120 0.51 6.55 3.43
N TRP A 121 -0.58 5.82 3.68
CA TRP A 121 -0.50 4.42 4.07
C TRP A 121 -1.70 3.62 3.62
N TRP A 122 -1.49 2.31 3.54
CA TRP A 122 -2.49 1.31 3.22
C TRP A 122 -2.50 0.26 4.31
N ASP A 123 -3.69 -0.06 4.81
CA ASP A 123 -3.91 -1.15 5.74
C ASP A 123 -4.32 -2.41 4.98
N PHE A 124 -3.72 -3.54 5.32
CA PHE A 124 -4.17 -4.86 4.90
C PHE A 124 -4.68 -5.65 6.10
N LYS A 125 -5.73 -6.44 5.88
CA LYS A 125 -6.46 -7.10 6.96
C LYS A 125 -6.45 -8.60 6.82
N GLU A 126 -6.46 -9.29 7.98
CA GLU A 126 -6.62 -10.74 8.07
C GLU A 126 -5.61 -11.49 7.18
N SER A 127 -4.37 -11.03 7.16
CA SER A 127 -3.34 -11.65 6.34
C SER A 127 -2.85 -12.97 6.92
N LEU A 128 -2.49 -13.88 6.01
CA LEU A 128 -1.97 -15.21 6.34
C LEU A 128 -0.80 -15.53 5.40
N PRO A 129 0.35 -16.00 5.91
CA PRO A 129 1.46 -16.40 5.07
C PRO A 129 1.14 -17.72 4.35
N VAL A 130 1.27 -17.70 3.02
CA VAL A 130 1.00 -18.86 2.16
C VAL A 130 2.23 -19.42 1.50
N LYS A 131 3.28 -18.61 1.38
CA LYS A 131 4.56 -19.05 0.83
C LYS A 131 5.69 -18.26 1.46
N TRP A 132 6.74 -18.96 1.82
CA TRP A 132 8.01 -18.39 2.23
C TRP A 132 9.11 -18.92 1.30
N SER A 133 9.98 -18.02 0.85
CA SER A 133 11.14 -18.35 0.05
C SER A 133 12.38 -17.79 0.73
N GLY A 134 13.33 -18.67 1.01
CA GLY A 134 14.63 -18.28 1.59
C GLY A 134 15.51 -17.53 0.60
N PRO A 135 16.66 -17.03 1.05
CA PRO A 135 17.59 -16.28 0.23
C PRO A 135 18.29 -17.16 -0.80
N GLU A 136 18.64 -16.57 -1.92
CA GLU A 136 19.62 -17.15 -2.83
C GLU A 136 21.02 -16.99 -2.24
N LEU A 137 21.70 -18.10 -1.99
CA LEU A 137 23.07 -18.10 -1.43
C LEU A 137 24.07 -18.36 -2.56
N ARG A 138 24.94 -17.39 -2.82
CA ARG A 138 26.02 -17.46 -3.82
C ARG A 138 27.34 -17.03 -3.18
N ALA A 139 28.31 -17.94 -3.12
CA ALA A 139 29.60 -17.67 -2.48
C ALA A 139 30.40 -16.53 -3.16
N GLU A 140 30.13 -16.27 -4.42
CA GLU A 140 30.81 -15.25 -5.22
C GLU A 140 30.14 -13.87 -5.16
N SER A 141 29.02 -13.74 -4.45
CA SER A 141 28.23 -12.51 -4.39
C SER A 141 28.26 -11.87 -3.00
N GLY A 142 28.59 -10.58 -2.94
CA GLY A 142 28.44 -9.75 -1.73
C GLY A 142 27.02 -9.18 -1.52
N ALA A 143 25.99 -9.75 -2.16
CA ALA A 143 24.62 -9.28 -2.05
C ALA A 143 24.01 -9.60 -0.69
N VAL A 144 23.10 -8.75 -0.21
CA VAL A 144 22.34 -8.97 1.01
C VAL A 144 21.42 -10.18 0.83
N ALA A 145 21.43 -11.09 1.79
CA ALA A 145 20.53 -12.23 1.80
C ALA A 145 19.09 -11.73 2.10
N VAL A 146 18.15 -12.03 1.21
CA VAL A 146 16.75 -11.56 1.30
C VAL A 146 15.82 -12.75 1.30
N GLU A 147 14.91 -12.79 2.27
CA GLU A 147 13.78 -13.71 2.30
C GLU A 147 12.55 -13.06 1.66
N THR A 148 11.65 -13.87 1.12
CA THR A 148 10.39 -13.42 0.53
C THR A 148 9.22 -14.12 1.19
N LEU A 149 8.22 -13.35 1.61
CA LEU A 149 6.99 -13.84 2.20
C LEU A 149 5.80 -13.42 1.35
N GLU A 150 4.97 -14.40 0.94
CA GLU A 150 3.71 -14.12 0.26
C GLU A 150 2.55 -14.26 1.26
N LEU A 151 1.71 -13.24 1.29
CA LEU A 151 0.54 -13.16 2.17
C LEU A 151 -0.73 -13.11 1.33
N VAL A 152 -1.71 -13.95 1.66
CA VAL A 152 -3.10 -13.72 1.27
C VAL A 152 -3.74 -12.79 2.30
N HIS A 153 -4.71 -12.00 1.91
CA HIS A 153 -5.39 -11.05 2.79
C HIS A 153 -6.87 -10.90 2.42
N HIS A 154 -7.68 -10.39 3.33
CA HIS A 154 -9.12 -10.18 3.11
C HIS A 154 -9.43 -8.77 2.56
N GLY A 155 -8.45 -7.93 2.37
CA GLY A 155 -8.64 -6.62 1.79
C GLY A 155 -7.50 -5.66 2.05
N ILE A 156 -7.43 -4.65 1.18
CA ILE A 156 -6.54 -3.50 1.31
C ILE A 156 -7.42 -2.27 1.37
N SER A 157 -7.17 -1.39 2.31
CA SER A 157 -7.88 -0.14 2.46
C SER A 157 -6.93 1.03 2.65
N LYS A 158 -7.31 2.19 2.12
CA LYS A 158 -6.62 3.45 2.39
C LYS A 158 -7.45 4.24 3.39
N PRO A 159 -7.03 4.36 4.66
CA PRO A 159 -7.80 5.07 5.67
C PRO A 159 -8.03 6.54 5.32
N ILE A 160 -9.17 7.09 5.76
CA ILE A 160 -9.50 8.52 5.57
C ILE A 160 -8.42 9.41 6.17
N ALA A 161 -7.85 9.03 7.32
CA ALA A 161 -6.75 9.76 7.95
C ALA A 161 -5.51 9.87 7.04
N SER A 162 -5.15 8.81 6.30
CA SER A 162 -4.10 8.84 5.28
C SER A 162 -4.42 9.83 4.17
N THR A 163 -5.66 9.86 3.71
CA THR A 163 -6.11 10.78 2.66
C THR A 163 -6.11 12.23 3.14
N LEU A 164 -6.57 12.50 4.36
CA LEU A 164 -6.57 13.83 4.97
C LEU A 164 -5.15 14.35 5.19
N LEU A 165 -4.22 13.52 5.67
CA LEU A 165 -2.84 13.92 5.88
C LEU A 165 -2.16 14.30 4.56
N SER A 166 -2.34 13.53 3.50
CA SER A 166 -1.77 13.82 2.19
C SER A 166 -2.34 15.11 1.59
N ALA A 167 -3.65 15.37 1.77
CA ALA A 167 -4.30 16.60 1.35
C ALA A 167 -3.79 17.83 2.14
N ALA A 168 -3.69 17.73 3.47
CA ALA A 168 -3.18 18.80 4.31
C ALA A 168 -1.75 19.19 3.97
N ARG A 169 -0.86 18.23 3.71
CA ARG A 169 0.53 18.49 3.27
C ARG A 169 0.60 19.22 1.94
N GLY A 170 -0.25 18.88 0.98
CA GLY A 170 -0.34 19.61 -0.29
C GLY A 170 -0.67 21.10 -0.08
N VAL A 171 -1.54 21.43 0.85
CA VAL A 171 -1.90 22.81 1.20
C VAL A 171 -0.75 23.52 1.92
N PHE A 172 -0.06 22.86 2.86
CA PHE A 172 1.07 23.46 3.58
C PHE A 172 2.26 23.76 2.65
N THR A 173 2.57 22.87 1.71
CA THR A 173 3.63 23.07 0.73
C THR A 173 3.33 24.28 -0.16
N ALA A 174 2.08 24.46 -0.57
CA ALA A 174 1.65 25.62 -1.34
C ALA A 174 1.80 26.94 -0.53
N ALA A 175 1.44 26.93 0.74
CA ALA A 175 1.51 28.11 1.61
C ALA A 175 2.96 28.53 1.91
N SER A 176 3.88 27.60 2.16
CA SER A 176 5.29 27.93 2.45
C SER A 176 6.01 28.51 1.24
N GLN A 177 5.67 28.11 0.02
CA GLN A 177 6.22 28.71 -1.20
C GLN A 177 5.73 30.14 -1.43
N ILE A 178 4.55 30.50 -0.95
CA ILE A 178 4.01 31.88 -1.07
C ILE A 178 4.70 32.82 -0.10
N MET A 179 5.08 32.34 1.10
CA MET A 179 5.68 33.16 2.16
C MET A 179 7.19 33.29 2.05
N GLY A 180 7.86 32.64 1.05
CA GLY A 180 9.28 32.84 0.76
C GLY A 180 10.23 32.38 1.87
N VAL A 181 9.84 31.41 2.66
CA VAL A 181 10.66 30.84 3.76
C VAL A 181 11.17 29.45 3.35
#